data_db2f30115bdeaacc25a08c3dc1b5cd6e
#
_entry.id   db2f30115bdeaacc25a08c3dc1b5cd6e
#
_cell.length_a   1.000
_cell.length_b   1.000
_cell.length_c   1.000
_cell.angle_alpha   90.00
_cell.angle_beta   90.00
_cell.angle_gamma   90.00
#
_symmetry.space_group_name_H-M   'P 1'
#
loop_
_entity.id
_entity.type
_entity.pdbx_description
1 polymer ?
#
loop_
_entity_poly.entity_id
_entity_poly.type
_entity_poly.pdbx_seq_one_letter_code
_entity_poly.pdbx_strand_id
1 'polypeptide(L)'
;MVRVFYYDEETGDTIDSLHPEICSKQKALSLFTVLSEARGSFFGLVDQNGNVLQFICLNDDKWRVDKPIPKEKGAYFCEASWNTCKKLIECIYDNVPIENYVYLEFELF
;
A
#
# COMPACT_ATOMS: atom_id res chain seq x y z
N MET A 1 -1.23 8.90 13.46
CA MET A 1 -0.36 9.36 12.38
C MET A 1 -0.04 8.20 11.47
N VAL A 2 0.03 8.47 10.18
CA VAL A 2 0.28 7.42 9.18
C VAL A 2 1.78 7.19 9.06
N ARG A 3 2.17 5.91 9.02
CA ARG A 3 3.55 5.50 8.79
C ARG A 3 3.62 4.73 7.47
N VAL A 4 4.78 4.76 6.84
CA VAL A 4 4.99 4.08 5.57
C VAL A 4 6.20 3.15 5.63
N PHE A 5 6.18 2.13 4.78
CA PHE A 5 7.30 1.24 4.52
C PHE A 5 7.28 0.89 3.04
N TYR A 6 8.44 0.56 2.47
CA TYR A 6 8.50 0.18 1.06
C TYR A 6 9.80 -0.54 0.76
N TYR A 7 9.82 -1.22 -0.38
CA TYR A 7 11.02 -1.81 -0.94
C TYR A 7 11.00 -1.69 -2.46
N ASP A 8 12.09 -1.19 -3.03
CA ASP A 8 12.25 -1.06 -4.48
C ASP A 8 13.14 -2.19 -4.98
N GLU A 9 12.57 -3.11 -5.75
CA GLU A 9 13.30 -4.27 -6.29
C GLU A 9 14.41 -3.89 -7.25
N GLU A 10 14.32 -2.73 -7.89
CA GLU A 10 15.32 -2.29 -8.86
C GLU A 10 16.51 -1.62 -8.20
N THR A 11 16.27 -0.79 -7.19
CA THR A 11 17.32 0.02 -6.54
C THR A 11 17.77 -0.53 -5.19
N GLY A 12 16.94 -1.36 -4.55
CA GLY A 12 17.17 -1.82 -3.19
C GLY A 12 16.85 -0.78 -2.13
N ASP A 13 16.33 0.39 -2.52
CA ASP A 13 15.93 1.43 -1.57
C ASP A 13 14.75 0.95 -0.73
N THR A 14 14.73 1.28 0.56
CA THR A 14 13.74 0.71 1.47
C THR A 14 13.52 1.53 2.73
N ILE A 15 12.29 1.44 3.26
CA ILE A 15 11.97 1.70 4.66
C ILE A 15 11.42 0.38 5.18
N ASP A 16 12.10 -0.21 6.17
CA ASP A 16 11.80 -1.55 6.68
C ASP A 16 10.36 -1.64 7.22
N SER A 17 9.63 -2.68 6.84
CA SER A 17 8.27 -2.92 7.31
C SER A 17 8.17 -3.15 8.82
N LEU A 18 9.25 -3.60 9.45
CA LEU A 18 9.30 -3.75 10.91
C LEU A 18 9.51 -2.41 11.64
N HIS A 19 9.93 -1.38 10.92
CA HIS A 19 10.20 -0.05 11.46
C HIS A 19 9.64 1.02 10.51
N PRO A 20 8.31 1.04 10.30
CA PRO A 20 7.70 2.03 9.39
C PRO A 20 7.91 3.43 9.94
N GLU A 21 8.02 4.41 9.03
CA GLU A 21 8.32 5.79 9.40
C GLU A 21 7.10 6.70 9.22
N ILE A 22 6.93 7.62 10.19
CA ILE A 22 5.88 8.65 10.09
C ILE A 22 6.14 9.48 8.85
N CYS A 23 5.09 9.71 8.09
CA CYS A 23 5.21 10.34 6.79
C CYS A 23 3.98 11.20 6.50
N SER A 24 4.21 12.39 5.93
CA SER A 24 3.10 13.23 5.47
C SER A 24 2.48 12.64 4.19
N LYS A 25 1.25 13.04 3.90
CA LYS A 25 0.57 12.64 2.67
C LYS A 25 1.42 12.95 1.43
N GLN A 26 1.93 14.18 1.36
CA GLN A 26 2.72 14.62 0.21
C GLN A 26 3.99 13.77 0.06
N LYS A 27 4.67 13.49 1.16
CA LYS A 27 5.88 12.69 1.15
C LYS A 27 5.58 11.25 0.73
N ALA A 28 4.50 10.66 1.24
CA ALA A 28 4.09 9.31 0.86
C ALA A 28 3.80 9.21 -0.64
N LEU A 29 3.08 10.18 -1.19
CA LEU A 29 2.80 10.22 -2.64
C LEU A 29 4.09 10.35 -3.44
N SER A 30 5.05 11.17 -2.98
CA SER A 30 6.34 11.31 -3.64
C SER A 30 7.14 10.01 -3.63
N LEU A 31 7.18 9.33 -2.50
CA LEU A 31 7.88 8.05 -2.38
C LEU A 31 7.28 6.99 -3.31
N PHE A 32 5.96 6.91 -3.37
CA PHE A 32 5.31 5.97 -4.26
C PHE A 32 5.54 6.32 -5.74
N THR A 33 5.59 7.60 -6.05
CA THR A 33 5.81 8.08 -7.42
C THR A 33 7.18 7.65 -7.97
N VAL A 34 8.22 7.64 -7.12
CA VAL A 34 9.57 7.25 -7.56
C VAL A 34 9.85 5.75 -7.40
N LEU A 35 8.95 5.01 -6.76
CA LEU A 35 9.11 3.56 -6.61
C LEU A 35 9.05 2.90 -7.99
N SER A 36 10.00 1.98 -8.25
CA SER A 36 10.03 1.30 -9.55
C SER A 36 8.84 0.35 -9.70
N GLU A 37 8.43 0.14 -10.96
CA GLU A 37 7.40 -0.85 -11.30
C GLU A 37 8.02 -2.22 -11.57
N ALA A 38 9.15 -2.51 -10.96
CA ALA A 38 9.75 -3.82 -11.01
C ALA A 38 8.91 -4.81 -10.18
N ARG A 39 8.67 -5.98 -10.72
CA ARG A 39 7.88 -7.02 -10.05
C ARG A 39 8.43 -7.29 -8.64
N GLY A 40 7.55 -7.23 -7.66
CA GLY A 40 7.91 -7.45 -6.26
C GLY A 40 8.19 -6.18 -5.48
N SER A 41 8.36 -5.02 -6.13
CA SER A 41 8.42 -3.75 -5.41
C SER A 41 7.12 -3.56 -4.64
N PHE A 42 7.21 -3.06 -3.40
CA PHE A 42 6.00 -2.87 -2.59
C PHE A 42 6.03 -1.56 -1.82
N PHE A 43 4.84 -1.10 -1.46
CA PHE A 43 4.63 0.12 -0.68
C PHE A 43 3.49 -0.13 0.29
N GLY A 44 3.70 0.17 1.55
CA GLY A 44 2.71 -0.05 2.58
C GLY A 44 2.47 1.16 3.45
N LEU A 45 1.25 1.23 3.99
CA LEU A 45 0.84 2.27 4.92
C LEU A 45 0.27 1.62 6.17
N VAL A 46 0.60 2.20 7.32
CA VAL A 46 0.02 1.81 8.61
C VAL A 46 -0.72 3.02 9.14
N ASP A 47 -2.04 2.90 9.29
CA ASP A 47 -2.84 4.01 9.78
C ASP A 47 -2.71 4.17 11.31
N GLN A 48 -3.36 5.20 11.85
CA GLN A 48 -3.30 5.50 13.28
C GLN A 48 -3.88 4.40 14.17
N ASN A 49 -4.70 3.51 13.59
CA ASN A 49 -5.29 2.39 14.32
C ASN A 49 -4.49 1.09 14.16
N GLY A 50 -3.36 1.15 13.46
CA GLY A 50 -2.51 -0.01 13.22
C GLY A 50 -2.96 -0.88 12.05
N ASN A 51 -3.95 -0.45 11.28
CA ASN A 51 -4.38 -1.17 10.08
C ASN A 51 -3.40 -0.95 8.95
N VAL A 52 -3.13 -2.00 8.18
CA VAL A 52 -2.17 -1.97 7.09
C VAL A 52 -2.88 -2.01 5.74
N LEU A 53 -2.40 -1.19 4.81
CA LEU A 53 -2.75 -1.28 3.39
C LEU A 53 -1.44 -1.40 2.62
N GLN A 54 -1.34 -2.37 1.71
CA GLN A 54 -0.10 -2.65 1.02
C GLN A 54 -0.34 -2.84 -0.47
N PHE A 55 0.58 -2.33 -1.28
CA PHE A 55 0.56 -2.49 -2.74
C PHE A 55 1.81 -3.24 -3.16
N ILE A 56 1.66 -4.29 -3.97
CA ILE A 56 2.77 -5.08 -4.50
C ILE A 56 2.71 -5.03 -6.02
N CYS A 57 3.79 -4.61 -6.66
CA CYS A 57 3.84 -4.55 -8.11
C CYS A 57 3.86 -5.96 -8.70
N LEU A 58 2.92 -6.26 -9.58
CA LEU A 58 2.85 -7.52 -10.31
C LEU A 58 3.54 -7.42 -11.66
N ASN A 59 3.24 -6.33 -12.38
CA ASN A 59 3.88 -5.97 -13.65
C ASN A 59 3.49 -4.54 -13.98
N ASP A 60 3.83 -4.08 -15.18
CA ASP A 60 3.53 -2.71 -15.62
C ASP A 60 2.07 -2.35 -15.35
N ASP A 61 1.88 -1.30 -14.56
CA ASP A 61 0.58 -0.73 -14.20
C ASP A 61 -0.40 -1.72 -13.58
N LYS A 62 0.08 -2.85 -13.04
CA LYS A 62 -0.78 -3.80 -12.33
C LYS A 62 -0.20 -4.05 -10.95
N TRP A 63 -0.95 -3.67 -9.92
CA TRP A 63 -0.56 -3.78 -8.52
C TRP A 63 -1.58 -4.63 -7.76
N ARG A 64 -1.10 -5.50 -6.89
CA ARG A 64 -1.98 -6.17 -5.95
C ARG A 64 -2.13 -5.28 -4.72
N VAL A 65 -3.38 -5.01 -4.35
CA VAL A 65 -3.72 -4.27 -3.13
C VAL A 65 -4.13 -5.27 -2.08
N ASP A 66 -3.47 -5.24 -0.91
CA ASP A 66 -3.78 -6.10 0.23
C ASP A 66 -4.13 -5.29 1.45
N LYS A 67 -5.23 -5.68 2.11
CA LYS A 67 -5.65 -5.13 3.39
C LYS A 67 -5.74 -6.30 4.37
N PRO A 68 -4.62 -6.64 5.06
CA PRO A 68 -4.60 -7.77 5.97
C PRO A 68 -5.53 -7.58 7.16
N ILE A 69 -6.23 -8.64 7.56
CA ILE A 69 -7.06 -8.67 8.76
C ILE A 69 -6.58 -9.86 9.59
N PRO A 70 -5.55 -9.69 10.42
CA PRO A 70 -4.96 -10.80 11.17
C PRO A 70 -5.95 -11.57 12.03
N LYS A 71 -6.93 -10.88 12.63
CA LYS A 71 -7.96 -11.51 13.45
C LYS A 71 -8.77 -12.56 12.67
N GLU A 72 -8.96 -12.34 11.38
CA GLU A 72 -9.72 -13.23 10.51
C GLU A 72 -8.81 -14.19 9.74
N LYS A 73 -7.51 -14.13 9.99
CA LYS A 73 -6.49 -14.95 9.34
C LYS A 73 -6.58 -14.89 7.82
N GLY A 74 -6.78 -13.70 7.32
CA GLY A 74 -6.94 -13.46 5.89
C GLY A 74 -6.69 -12.01 5.52
N ALA A 75 -6.99 -11.69 4.29
CA ALA A 75 -6.84 -10.34 3.76
C ALA A 75 -7.93 -10.03 2.76
N TYR A 76 -8.36 -8.78 2.72
CA TYR A 76 -9.09 -8.25 1.57
C TYR A 76 -8.07 -7.85 0.51
N PHE A 77 -8.40 -8.09 -0.76
CA PHE A 77 -7.46 -7.80 -1.84
C PHE A 77 -8.18 -7.42 -3.14
N CYS A 78 -7.45 -6.77 -4.01
CA CYS A 78 -7.85 -6.54 -5.39
C CYS A 78 -6.62 -6.26 -6.24
N GLU A 79 -6.80 -6.16 -7.55
CA GLU A 79 -5.78 -5.64 -8.45
C GLU A 79 -6.18 -4.23 -8.87
N ALA A 80 -5.20 -3.35 -9.03
CA ALA A 80 -5.46 -1.96 -9.36
C ALA A 80 -4.30 -1.38 -10.18
N SER A 81 -4.60 -0.29 -10.90
CA SER A 81 -3.61 0.48 -11.61
C SER A 81 -2.79 1.34 -10.63
N TRP A 82 -1.65 1.83 -11.11
CA TRP A 82 -0.82 2.76 -10.35
C TRP A 82 -1.60 4.00 -9.90
N ASN A 83 -2.40 4.57 -10.82
CA ASN A 83 -3.21 5.74 -10.48
C ASN A 83 -4.23 5.46 -9.39
N THR A 84 -4.86 4.29 -9.43
CA THR A 84 -5.79 3.88 -8.38
C THR A 84 -5.07 3.71 -7.04
N CYS A 85 -3.88 3.10 -7.04
CA CYS A 85 -3.09 2.96 -5.81
C CYS A 85 -2.78 4.33 -5.20
N LYS A 86 -2.41 5.32 -6.01
CA LYS A 86 -2.20 6.69 -5.52
C LYS A 86 -3.45 7.24 -4.85
N LYS A 87 -4.61 7.00 -5.45
CA LYS A 87 -5.88 7.43 -4.87
C LYS A 87 -6.13 6.76 -3.52
N LEU A 88 -5.79 5.49 -3.39
CA LEU A 88 -5.95 4.78 -2.12
C LEU A 88 -5.01 5.32 -1.04
N ILE A 89 -3.80 5.74 -1.40
CA ILE A 89 -2.90 6.43 -0.46
C ILE A 89 -3.59 7.68 0.09
N GLU A 90 -4.15 8.50 -0.78
CA GLU A 90 -4.89 9.70 -0.37
C GLU A 90 -6.02 9.34 0.59
N CYS A 91 -6.76 8.26 0.31
CA CYS A 91 -7.86 7.81 1.16
C CYS A 91 -7.39 7.54 2.59
N ILE A 92 -6.24 6.89 2.77
CA ILE A 92 -5.71 6.58 4.10
C ILE A 92 -5.44 7.87 4.90
N TYR A 93 -4.85 8.86 4.26
CA TYR A 93 -4.56 10.14 4.92
C TYR A 93 -5.82 10.96 5.20
N ASP A 94 -6.81 10.87 4.32
CA ASP A 94 -8.03 11.68 4.40
C ASP A 94 -9.17 10.98 5.16
N ASN A 95 -8.91 9.78 5.70
CA ASN A 95 -9.92 8.95 6.40
C ASN A 95 -11.14 8.65 5.54
N VAL A 96 -10.91 8.43 4.25
CA VAL A 96 -11.95 8.03 3.30
C VAL A 96 -11.84 6.51 3.10
N PRO A 97 -12.97 5.77 3.19
CA PRO A 97 -12.92 4.33 2.96
C PRO A 97 -12.41 4.01 1.55
N ILE A 98 -11.44 3.10 1.45
CA ILE A 98 -10.90 2.71 0.14
C ILE A 98 -11.95 1.99 -0.70
N GLU A 99 -12.95 1.40 -0.06
CA GLU A 99 -14.06 0.71 -0.71
C GLU A 99 -14.91 1.64 -1.59
N ASN A 100 -14.77 2.95 -1.42
CA ASN A 100 -15.39 3.92 -2.32
C ASN A 100 -14.78 3.90 -3.73
N TYR A 101 -13.59 3.32 -3.89
CA TYR A 101 -12.82 3.37 -5.14
C TYR A 101 -12.47 1.99 -5.69
N VAL A 102 -12.50 0.93 -4.86
CA VAL A 102 -12.15 -0.42 -5.28
C VAL A 102 -13.11 -1.43 -4.67
N TYR A 103 -13.29 -2.55 -5.37
CA TYR A 103 -14.03 -3.70 -4.87
C TYR A 103 -13.01 -4.71 -4.34
N LEU A 104 -13.17 -5.09 -3.08
CA LEU A 104 -12.25 -6.01 -2.40
C LEU A 104 -12.88 -7.39 -2.24
N GLU A 105 -12.08 -8.42 -2.49
CA GLU A 105 -12.44 -9.80 -2.22
C GLU A 105 -11.67 -10.26 -0.97
N PHE A 106 -12.20 -11.24 -0.26
CA PHE A 106 -11.55 -11.77 0.94
C PHE A 106 -10.96 -13.15 0.63
N GLU A 107 -9.72 -13.38 1.09
CA GLU A 107 -9.11 -14.72 1.05
C GLU A 107 -8.46 -15.03 2.39
N LEU A 108 -8.48 -16.30 2.79
CA LEU A 108 -7.78 -16.79 3.98
C LEU A 108 -6.29 -16.97 3.65
N PHE A 109 -5.45 -16.72 4.65
CA PHE A 109 -4.02 -16.99 4.53
C PHE A 109 -3.74 -18.49 4.36
#